data_662256baa09ef82a430c41af5828cc86
#
_entry.id   662256baa09ef82a430c41af5828cc86
#
_cell.length_a   1.000
_cell.length_b   1.000
_cell.length_c   1.000
_cell.angle_alpha   90.00
_cell.angle_beta   90.00
_cell.angle_gamma   90.00
#
_symmetry.space_group_name_H-M   'P 1'
#
loop_
_entity.id
_entity.type
_entity.pdbx_description
1 polymer ?
#
loop_
_entity_poly.entity_id
_entity_poly.type
_entity_poly.pdbx_seq_one_letter_code
_entity_poly.pdbx_strand_id
1 'polypeptide(L)'
;MLVDILQNKIPLEKYVITKQLRDDYKNPGQIAHRVLADRMEERDAGNKPQVGDRLAFIYVAENAGHKKQGDRIEQLDYVKEHKLHADTRFYVSNQIQNPVAQLFALAIEQLDGYKKTADYDKMYKDYIEDGLDEENATLKVLDYKEKQLDNILFLGSPELSRIITKVGHSMVRGPMDAFLRR
;
A
#
# COMPACT_ATOMS: atom_id res chain seq x y z
N MET A 1 -2.95 14.65 10.08
CA MET A 1 -3.52 13.61 9.18
C MET A 1 -2.82 12.26 9.31
N LEU A 2 -1.50 12.08 8.98
CA LEU A 2 -0.85 10.76 9.12
C LEU A 2 -0.88 10.23 10.56
N VAL A 3 -0.61 11.08 11.53
CA VAL A 3 -0.69 10.75 12.97
C VAL A 3 -2.10 10.30 13.34
N ASP A 4 -3.14 10.96 12.86
CA ASP A 4 -4.52 10.61 13.16
C ASP A 4 -4.93 9.27 12.55
N ILE A 5 -4.44 8.97 11.34
CA ILE A 5 -4.60 7.64 10.71
C ILE A 5 -3.97 6.56 11.58
N LEU A 6 -2.68 6.73 11.93
CA LEU A 6 -1.94 5.75 12.73
C LEU A 6 -2.48 5.57 14.15
N GLN A 7 -3.16 6.57 14.69
CA GLN A 7 -3.84 6.54 15.99
C GLN A 7 -5.29 6.08 15.92
N ASN A 8 -5.76 5.58 14.77
CA ASN A 8 -7.16 5.16 14.56
C ASN A 8 -8.20 6.25 14.89
N LYS A 9 -7.86 7.53 14.68
CA LYS A 9 -8.76 8.67 14.90
C LYS A 9 -9.65 8.99 13.70
N ILE A 10 -9.38 8.34 12.56
CA ILE A 10 -10.12 8.56 11.32
C ILE A 10 -11.31 7.60 11.27
N PRO A 11 -12.52 8.08 10.93
CA PRO A 11 -13.69 7.22 10.78
C PRO A 11 -13.49 6.12 9.72
N LEU A 12 -14.06 4.94 9.95
CA LEU A 12 -13.90 3.76 9.07
C LEU A 12 -14.34 4.03 7.63
N GLU A 13 -15.33 4.88 7.44
CA GLU A 13 -15.82 5.29 6.12
C GLU A 13 -14.75 5.92 5.23
N LYS A 14 -13.73 6.53 5.83
CA LYS A 14 -12.61 7.15 5.09
C LYS A 14 -11.59 6.14 4.56
N TYR A 15 -11.63 4.90 5.05
CA TYR A 15 -10.78 3.81 4.59
C TYR A 15 -11.40 2.98 3.46
N VAL A 16 -12.65 3.26 3.08
CA VAL A 16 -13.37 2.48 2.08
C VAL A 16 -12.72 2.61 0.69
N ILE A 17 -12.35 1.48 0.13
CA ILE A 17 -11.89 1.33 -1.25
C ILE A 17 -12.99 0.65 -2.05
N THR A 18 -13.22 1.12 -3.28
CA THR A 18 -14.25 0.54 -4.16
C THR A 18 -13.62 -0.03 -5.42
N LYS A 19 -13.93 -1.28 -5.76
CA LYS A 19 -13.50 -1.94 -6.99
C LYS A 19 -14.69 -2.61 -7.68
N GLN A 20 -14.71 -2.53 -9.01
CA GLN A 20 -15.74 -3.17 -9.83
C GLN A 20 -15.41 -4.66 -10.00
N LEU A 21 -16.41 -5.52 -9.81
CA LEU A 21 -16.31 -6.95 -10.05
C LEU A 21 -16.40 -7.24 -11.56
N ARG A 22 -15.49 -8.06 -12.07
CA ARG A 22 -15.43 -8.49 -13.46
C ARG A 22 -15.53 -10.03 -13.52
N ASP A 23 -15.69 -10.56 -14.70
CA ASP A 23 -15.74 -12.01 -14.99
C ASP A 23 -14.46 -12.55 -15.65
N ASP A 24 -13.65 -11.68 -16.24
CA ASP A 24 -12.49 -12.00 -17.07
C ASP A 24 -11.17 -12.15 -16.32
N TYR A 25 -11.20 -12.47 -15.02
CA TYR A 25 -9.98 -12.64 -14.24
C TYR A 25 -9.23 -13.93 -14.60
N LYS A 26 -7.96 -13.83 -15.02
CA LYS A 26 -7.08 -14.99 -15.27
C LYS A 26 -6.91 -15.86 -14.02
N ASN A 27 -6.77 -15.23 -12.85
CA ASN A 27 -6.57 -15.87 -11.55
C ASN A 27 -7.51 -15.27 -10.50
N PRO A 28 -8.80 -15.66 -10.46
CA PRO A 28 -9.80 -15.07 -9.55
C PRO A 28 -9.38 -15.10 -8.06
N GLY A 29 -8.74 -16.19 -7.62
CA GLY A 29 -8.28 -16.36 -6.23
C GLY A 29 -7.14 -15.41 -5.80
N GLN A 30 -6.56 -14.65 -6.71
CA GLN A 30 -5.56 -13.61 -6.42
C GLN A 30 -6.17 -12.20 -6.40
N ILE A 31 -7.41 -12.06 -6.85
CA ILE A 31 -8.11 -10.77 -6.93
C ILE A 31 -8.88 -10.53 -5.64
N ALA A 32 -8.43 -9.58 -4.83
CA ALA A 32 -8.93 -9.37 -3.47
C ALA A 32 -10.46 -9.21 -3.41
N HIS A 33 -11.03 -8.33 -4.21
CA HIS A 33 -12.48 -8.09 -4.20
C HIS A 33 -13.30 -9.25 -4.82
N ARG A 34 -12.70 -10.11 -5.66
CA ARG A 34 -13.34 -11.34 -6.11
C ARG A 34 -13.41 -12.37 -4.97
N VAL A 35 -12.32 -12.58 -4.24
CA VAL A 35 -12.28 -13.44 -3.05
C VAL A 35 -13.28 -12.97 -1.99
N LEU A 36 -13.40 -11.63 -1.81
CA LEU A 36 -14.40 -11.07 -0.91
C LEU A 36 -15.83 -11.38 -1.38
N ALA A 37 -16.11 -11.27 -2.69
CA ALA A 37 -17.43 -11.59 -3.25
C ALA A 37 -17.81 -13.05 -3.00
N ASP A 38 -16.86 -13.97 -3.18
CA ASP A 38 -17.08 -15.40 -2.90
C ASP A 38 -17.38 -15.64 -1.41
N ARG A 39 -16.66 -14.98 -0.53
CA ARG A 39 -16.88 -15.05 0.92
C ARG A 39 -18.21 -14.42 1.37
N MET A 40 -18.68 -13.37 0.68
CA MET A 40 -20.04 -12.82 0.90
C MET A 40 -21.11 -13.81 0.52
N GLU A 41 -20.97 -14.49 -0.61
CA GLU A 41 -21.87 -15.56 -1.06
C GLU A 41 -21.91 -16.73 -0.06
N GLU A 42 -20.75 -17.15 0.45
CA GLU A 42 -20.66 -18.21 1.48
C GLU A 42 -21.38 -17.85 2.78
N ARG A 43 -21.36 -16.56 3.17
CA ARG A 43 -22.04 -16.06 4.38
C ARG A 43 -23.55 -15.88 4.17
N ASP A 44 -23.94 -15.41 3.00
CA ASP A 44 -25.33 -15.16 2.63
C ASP A 44 -25.49 -15.30 1.11
N ALA A 45 -26.04 -16.42 0.68
CA ALA A 45 -26.25 -16.73 -0.73
C ALA A 45 -27.18 -15.71 -1.44
N GLY A 46 -28.05 -15.02 -0.68
CA GLY A 46 -28.92 -13.96 -1.19
C GLY A 46 -28.19 -12.64 -1.46
N ASN A 47 -26.99 -12.47 -0.93
CA ASN A 47 -26.20 -11.25 -1.01
C ASN A 47 -24.93 -11.42 -1.89
N LYS A 48 -25.00 -12.29 -2.90
CA LYS A 48 -23.91 -12.48 -3.85
C LYS A 48 -23.76 -11.28 -4.78
N PRO A 49 -22.62 -10.61 -4.79
CA PRO A 49 -22.35 -9.55 -5.75
C PRO A 49 -22.29 -10.10 -7.18
N GLN A 50 -22.86 -9.35 -8.12
CA GLN A 50 -22.88 -9.71 -9.53
C GLN A 50 -21.71 -9.05 -10.29
N VAL A 51 -21.40 -9.59 -11.48
CA VAL A 51 -20.48 -8.96 -12.40
C VAL A 51 -20.98 -7.56 -12.77
N GLY A 52 -20.10 -6.57 -12.68
CA GLY A 52 -20.44 -5.15 -12.86
C GLY A 52 -20.65 -4.38 -11.56
N ASP A 53 -20.96 -5.07 -10.46
CA ASP A 53 -21.15 -4.43 -9.16
C ASP A 53 -19.85 -3.83 -8.63
N ARG A 54 -19.96 -2.74 -7.88
CA ARG A 54 -18.85 -2.10 -7.20
C ARG A 54 -18.83 -2.53 -5.74
N LEU A 55 -17.85 -3.34 -5.37
CA LEU A 55 -17.64 -3.75 -3.99
C LEU A 55 -16.87 -2.69 -3.23
N ALA A 56 -17.44 -2.29 -2.09
CA ALA A 56 -16.80 -1.43 -1.11
C ALA A 56 -16.20 -2.28 0.01
N PHE A 57 -14.92 -2.06 0.32
CA PHE A 57 -14.21 -2.85 1.34
C PHE A 57 -13.14 -2.04 2.05
N ILE A 58 -12.70 -2.57 3.18
CA ILE A 58 -11.64 -2.01 4.03
C ILE A 58 -10.58 -3.10 4.25
N TYR A 59 -9.29 -2.73 4.21
CA TYR A 59 -8.23 -3.59 4.72
C TYR A 59 -8.27 -3.59 6.24
N VAL A 60 -8.29 -4.79 6.86
CA VAL A 60 -8.44 -4.97 8.31
C VAL A 60 -7.14 -5.44 8.96
N ALA A 61 -6.84 -4.87 10.13
CA ALA A 61 -5.60 -5.10 10.86
C ALA A 61 -5.50 -6.54 11.40
N GLU A 62 -6.62 -7.12 11.81
CA GLU A 62 -6.72 -8.49 12.33
C GLU A 62 -6.27 -9.53 11.29
N ASN A 63 -6.43 -9.22 10.01
CA ASN A 63 -6.04 -10.08 8.90
C ASN A 63 -4.71 -9.68 8.25
N ALA A 64 -3.96 -8.75 8.83
CA ALA A 64 -2.72 -8.22 8.25
C ALA A 64 -1.63 -9.30 8.04
N GLY A 65 -1.66 -10.39 8.82
CA GLY A 65 -0.75 -11.53 8.69
C GLY A 65 -1.04 -12.47 7.52
N HIS A 66 -2.20 -12.38 6.89
CA HIS A 66 -2.55 -13.22 5.74
C HIS A 66 -1.76 -12.83 4.49
N LYS A 67 -1.30 -13.84 3.74
CA LYS A 67 -0.48 -13.63 2.54
C LYS A 67 -1.30 -13.11 1.36
N LYS A 68 -2.54 -13.60 1.21
CA LYS A 68 -3.42 -13.21 0.11
C LYS A 68 -4.15 -11.92 0.45
N GLN A 69 -4.20 -10.99 -0.48
CA GLN A 69 -4.90 -9.71 -0.28
C GLN A 69 -6.41 -9.87 -0.04
N GLY A 70 -7.02 -10.88 -0.66
CA GLY A 70 -8.44 -11.18 -0.48
C GLY A 70 -8.82 -11.52 0.96
N ASP A 71 -7.90 -12.16 1.69
CA ASP A 71 -8.13 -12.55 3.09
C ASP A 71 -7.96 -11.34 4.06
N ARG A 72 -7.40 -10.23 3.56
CA ARG A 72 -7.10 -9.03 4.36
C ARG A 72 -8.17 -7.97 4.28
N ILE A 73 -9.20 -8.15 3.49
CA ILE A 73 -10.24 -7.16 3.27
C ILE A 73 -11.60 -7.65 3.74
N GLU A 74 -12.43 -6.72 4.23
CA GLU A 74 -13.81 -6.98 4.65
C GLU A 74 -14.74 -5.83 4.26
N GLN A 75 -16.05 -6.12 4.20
CA GLN A 75 -17.07 -5.10 4.01
C GLN A 75 -17.17 -4.17 5.22
N LEU A 76 -17.50 -2.89 5.00
CA LEU A 76 -17.63 -1.89 6.06
C LEU A 76 -18.59 -2.33 7.16
N ASP A 77 -19.76 -2.87 6.81
CA ASP A 77 -20.77 -3.29 7.78
C ASP A 77 -20.28 -4.46 8.61
N TYR A 78 -19.62 -5.44 7.99
CA TYR A 78 -18.97 -6.55 8.68
C TYR A 78 -17.89 -6.06 9.67
N VAL A 79 -17.08 -5.08 9.25
CA VAL A 79 -16.04 -4.46 10.10
C VAL A 79 -16.65 -3.78 11.32
N LYS A 80 -17.78 -3.07 11.14
CA LYS A 80 -18.50 -2.40 12.23
C LYS A 80 -19.12 -3.41 13.20
N GLU A 81 -19.82 -4.41 12.67
CA GLU A 81 -20.51 -5.45 13.46
C GLU A 81 -19.53 -6.24 14.33
N HIS A 82 -18.39 -6.64 13.74
CA HIS A 82 -17.37 -7.43 14.42
C HIS A 82 -16.32 -6.58 15.15
N LYS A 83 -16.49 -5.24 15.17
CA LYS A 83 -15.59 -4.28 15.83
C LYS A 83 -14.13 -4.44 15.40
N LEU A 84 -13.90 -4.73 14.11
CA LEU A 84 -12.58 -4.83 13.53
C LEU A 84 -11.97 -3.44 13.30
N HIS A 85 -10.64 -3.39 13.15
CA HIS A 85 -9.90 -2.14 12.95
C HIS A 85 -9.34 -2.06 11.53
N ALA A 86 -9.28 -0.86 10.96
CA ALA A 86 -8.60 -0.66 9.69
C ALA A 86 -7.09 -0.93 9.83
N ASP A 87 -6.50 -1.59 8.83
CA ASP A 87 -5.04 -1.74 8.73
C ASP A 87 -4.39 -0.40 8.35
N THR A 88 -4.28 0.49 9.32
CA THR A 88 -3.75 1.84 9.13
C THR A 88 -2.35 1.85 8.54
N ARG A 89 -1.53 0.81 8.82
CA ARG A 89 -0.21 0.65 8.26
C ARG A 89 -0.26 0.41 6.77
N PHE A 90 -1.17 -0.47 6.31
CA PHE A 90 -1.41 -0.69 4.89
C PHE A 90 -1.82 0.61 4.19
N TYR A 91 -2.76 1.37 4.80
CA TYR A 91 -3.24 2.63 4.21
C TYR A 91 -2.14 3.68 4.13
N VAL A 92 -1.30 3.81 5.16
CA VAL A 92 -0.19 4.77 5.13
C VAL A 92 0.82 4.37 4.06
N SER A 93 1.29 3.12 4.03
CA SER A 93 2.32 2.71 3.08
C SER A 93 1.82 2.63 1.65
N ASN A 94 0.67 2.01 1.39
CA ASN A 94 0.25 1.72 0.02
C ASN A 94 -0.66 2.79 -0.60
N GLN A 95 -1.43 3.54 0.21
CA GLN A 95 -2.38 4.52 -0.30
C GLN A 95 -1.88 5.96 -0.18
N ILE A 96 -0.85 6.21 0.64
CA ILE A 96 -0.30 7.55 0.86
C ILE A 96 1.18 7.58 0.51
N GLN A 97 2.01 6.83 1.20
CA GLN A 97 3.47 6.88 1.08
C GLN A 97 3.93 6.58 -0.35
N ASN A 98 3.55 5.43 -0.90
CA ASN A 98 3.96 5.05 -2.26
C ASN A 98 3.49 6.06 -3.33
N PRO A 99 2.20 6.46 -3.43
CA PRO A 99 1.78 7.44 -4.41
C PRO A 99 2.46 8.82 -4.25
N VAL A 100 2.69 9.24 -3.01
CA VAL A 100 3.39 10.51 -2.72
C VAL A 100 4.85 10.40 -3.15
N ALA A 101 5.55 9.33 -2.78
CA ALA A 101 6.94 9.11 -3.17
C ALA A 101 7.09 9.07 -4.70
N GLN A 102 6.21 8.36 -5.42
CA GLN A 102 6.20 8.29 -6.87
C GLN A 102 6.02 9.66 -7.52
N LEU A 103 5.06 10.44 -7.04
CA LEU A 103 4.81 11.78 -7.56
C LEU A 103 6.02 12.71 -7.34
N PHE A 104 6.58 12.73 -6.15
CA PHE A 104 7.69 13.61 -5.80
C PHE A 104 9.04 13.12 -6.35
N ALA A 105 9.20 11.84 -6.69
CA ALA A 105 10.43 11.33 -7.32
C ALA A 105 10.74 12.03 -8.65
N LEU A 106 9.71 12.47 -9.36
CA LEU A 106 9.85 13.23 -10.59
C LEU A 106 10.44 14.63 -10.38
N ALA A 107 10.28 15.21 -9.19
CA ALA A 107 10.70 16.58 -8.86
C ALA A 107 11.62 16.65 -7.65
N ILE A 108 12.21 15.53 -7.22
CA ILE A 108 13.02 15.46 -5.99
C ILE A 108 14.16 16.50 -5.96
N GLU A 109 14.76 16.75 -7.12
CA GLU A 109 15.90 17.69 -7.26
C GLU A 109 15.49 19.17 -7.07
N GLN A 110 14.18 19.45 -7.13
CA GLN A 110 13.59 20.77 -6.94
C GLN A 110 13.07 21.01 -5.51
N LEU A 111 13.14 19.98 -4.65
CA LEU A 111 12.65 20.10 -3.28
C LEU A 111 13.62 20.91 -2.42
N ASP A 112 13.08 21.86 -1.65
CA ASP A 112 13.84 22.62 -0.67
C ASP A 112 14.50 21.69 0.35
N GLY A 113 15.80 21.90 0.58
CA GLY A 113 16.59 21.08 1.51
C GLY A 113 17.03 19.71 0.96
N TYR A 114 16.66 19.36 -0.27
CA TYR A 114 17.18 18.15 -0.91
C TYR A 114 18.67 18.27 -1.16
N LYS A 115 19.43 17.29 -0.68
CA LYS A 115 20.86 17.15 -0.99
C LYS A 115 21.02 15.97 -1.95
N LYS A 116 21.47 16.24 -3.16
CA LYS A 116 21.75 15.22 -4.15
C LYS A 116 22.76 14.21 -3.59
N THR A 117 22.32 12.98 -3.38
CA THR A 117 23.13 11.89 -2.78
C THR A 117 23.78 10.99 -3.83
N ALA A 118 23.32 11.09 -5.10
CA ALA A 118 23.82 10.31 -6.22
C ALA A 118 23.79 11.14 -7.50
N ASP A 119 24.65 10.79 -8.44
CA ASP A 119 24.59 11.29 -9.80
C ASP A 119 23.62 10.42 -10.62
N TYR A 120 22.40 10.90 -10.80
CA TYR A 120 21.35 10.15 -11.48
C TYR A 120 21.64 9.91 -12.96
N ASP A 121 22.32 10.84 -13.62
CA ASP A 121 22.73 10.70 -15.03
C ASP A 121 23.77 9.61 -15.19
N LYS A 122 24.72 9.55 -14.24
CA LYS A 122 25.70 8.46 -14.19
C LYS A 122 25.02 7.13 -13.91
N MET A 123 24.14 7.06 -12.90
CA MET A 123 23.39 5.83 -12.58
C MET A 123 22.61 5.30 -13.80
N TYR A 124 21.97 6.20 -14.54
CA TYR A 124 21.23 5.83 -15.76
C TYR A 124 22.17 5.20 -16.79
N LYS A 125 23.35 5.85 -17.04
CA LYS A 125 24.35 5.34 -17.99
C LYS A 125 24.90 3.98 -17.54
N ASP A 126 25.23 3.83 -16.27
CA ASP A 126 25.73 2.58 -15.71
C ASP A 126 24.71 1.44 -15.94
N TYR A 127 23.39 1.69 -15.75
CA TYR A 127 22.35 0.70 -16.02
C TYR A 127 22.23 0.34 -17.51
N ILE A 128 22.40 1.32 -18.42
CA ILE A 128 22.42 1.04 -19.87
C ILE A 128 23.64 0.21 -20.24
N GLU A 129 24.83 0.51 -19.67
CA GLU A 129 26.06 -0.25 -19.88
C GLU A 129 25.95 -1.68 -19.34
N ASP A 130 25.20 -1.88 -18.24
CA ASP A 130 24.86 -3.19 -17.67
C ASP A 130 23.81 -3.98 -18.50
N GLY A 131 23.33 -3.40 -19.60
CA GLY A 131 22.45 -4.08 -20.56
C GLY A 131 20.95 -3.90 -20.31
N LEU A 132 20.53 -2.95 -19.45
CA LEU A 132 19.14 -2.59 -19.33
C LEU A 132 18.71 -1.72 -20.54
N ASP A 133 17.45 -1.89 -20.98
CA ASP A 133 16.84 -0.94 -21.90
C ASP A 133 16.53 0.41 -21.21
N GLU A 134 16.26 1.42 -22.01
CA GLU A 134 16.02 2.80 -21.55
C GLU A 134 14.86 2.91 -20.54
N GLU A 135 13.79 2.14 -20.75
CA GLU A 135 12.61 2.15 -19.88
C GLU A 135 12.98 1.57 -18.49
N ASN A 136 13.62 0.40 -18.47
CA ASN A 136 14.04 -0.25 -17.22
C ASN A 136 15.12 0.54 -16.49
N ALA A 137 16.08 1.15 -17.19
CA ALA A 137 17.09 2.02 -16.60
C ALA A 137 16.44 3.25 -15.93
N THR A 138 15.47 3.88 -16.61
CA THR A 138 14.70 5.01 -16.06
C THR A 138 13.93 4.60 -14.81
N LEU A 139 13.23 3.45 -14.85
CA LEU A 139 12.49 2.92 -13.69
C LEU A 139 13.40 2.65 -12.49
N LYS A 140 14.61 2.14 -12.72
CA LYS A 140 15.61 1.93 -11.66
C LYS A 140 16.08 3.22 -10.99
N VAL A 141 16.30 4.27 -11.78
CA VAL A 141 16.66 5.58 -11.24
C VAL A 141 15.50 6.19 -10.45
N LEU A 142 14.25 6.05 -10.93
CA LEU A 142 13.06 6.49 -10.21
C LEU A 142 12.88 5.74 -8.88
N ASP A 143 13.02 4.42 -8.87
CA ASP A 143 12.96 3.60 -7.65
C ASP A 143 14.00 4.04 -6.61
N TYR A 144 15.21 4.39 -7.06
CA TYR A 144 16.22 4.97 -6.17
C TYR A 144 15.79 6.32 -5.59
N LYS A 145 15.23 7.21 -6.44
CA LYS A 145 14.70 8.52 -6.01
C LYS A 145 13.54 8.36 -5.01
N GLU A 146 12.64 7.41 -5.24
CA GLU A 146 11.52 7.10 -4.32
C GLU A 146 12.04 6.69 -2.94
N LYS A 147 13.05 5.84 -2.88
CA LYS A 147 13.67 5.41 -1.62
C LYS A 147 14.33 6.57 -0.85
N GLN A 148 14.92 7.53 -1.57
CA GLN A 148 15.47 8.75 -0.93
C GLN A 148 14.34 9.61 -0.35
N LEU A 149 13.22 9.72 -1.06
CA LEU A 149 12.06 10.48 -0.59
C LEU A 149 11.41 9.89 0.65
N ASP A 150 11.35 8.58 0.76
CA ASP A 150 10.85 7.90 1.96
C ASP A 150 11.62 8.35 3.20
N ASN A 151 12.94 8.47 3.10
CA ASN A 151 13.78 8.95 4.18
C ASN A 151 13.52 10.43 4.49
N ILE A 152 13.30 11.27 3.48
CA ILE A 152 13.12 12.73 3.65
C ILE A 152 11.73 13.05 4.17
N LEU A 153 10.68 12.49 3.53
CA LEU A 153 9.30 12.89 3.79
C LEU A 153 8.67 12.15 4.98
N PHE A 154 9.05 10.89 5.22
CA PHE A 154 8.40 10.03 6.20
C PHE A 154 9.29 9.65 7.37
N LEU A 155 10.54 9.27 7.14
CA LEU A 155 11.47 8.86 8.19
C LEU A 155 12.30 10.01 8.75
N GLY A 156 12.48 11.08 8.00
CA GLY A 156 13.21 12.28 8.43
C GLY A 156 12.51 13.11 9.53
N SER A 157 11.19 12.89 9.73
CA SER A 157 10.48 13.47 10.86
C SER A 157 10.63 12.58 12.09
N PRO A 158 11.26 13.05 13.19
CA PRO A 158 11.42 12.27 14.42
C PRO A 158 10.08 11.79 14.99
N GLU A 159 9.02 12.58 14.82
CA GLU A 159 7.69 12.27 15.30
C GLU A 159 7.03 11.17 14.48
N LEU A 160 7.05 11.27 13.15
CA LEU A 160 6.54 10.23 12.25
C LEU A 160 7.36 8.94 12.38
N SER A 161 8.68 9.03 12.42
CA SER A 161 9.57 7.88 12.61
C SER A 161 9.25 7.14 13.92
N ARG A 162 9.06 7.85 15.04
CA ARG A 162 8.66 7.24 16.32
C ARG A 162 7.31 6.54 16.24
N ILE A 163 6.33 7.13 15.58
CA ILE A 163 4.98 6.56 15.45
C ILE A 163 5.03 5.33 14.55
N ILE A 164 5.67 5.43 13.41
CA ILE A 164 5.84 4.31 12.46
C ILE A 164 6.60 3.16 13.13
N THR A 165 7.65 3.45 13.88
CA THR A 165 8.43 2.44 14.61
C THR A 165 7.62 1.83 15.76
N LYS A 166 6.88 2.63 16.55
CA LYS A 166 6.01 2.13 17.63
C LYS A 166 4.90 1.23 17.10
N VAL A 167 4.22 1.65 16.04
CA VAL A 167 3.19 0.84 15.38
C VAL A 167 3.81 -0.41 14.74
N GLY A 168 5.03 -0.29 14.20
CA GLY A 168 5.80 -1.42 13.66
C GLY A 168 6.22 -2.45 14.70
N HIS A 169 6.50 -2.05 15.93
CA HIS A 169 6.83 -2.97 17.04
C HIS A 169 5.59 -3.57 17.71
N SER A 170 4.48 -2.88 17.69
CA SER A 170 3.21 -3.34 18.25
C SER A 170 2.49 -4.34 17.34
N MET A 171 2.71 -4.23 16.04
CA MET A 171 2.19 -5.17 15.02
C MET A 171 3.33 -6.07 14.53
N VAL A 172 3.64 -7.06 15.36
CA VAL A 172 4.55 -8.18 15.09
C VAL A 172 4.71 -8.48 13.60
N ARG A 173 5.98 -8.34 13.10
CA ARG A 173 6.56 -9.09 11.99
C ARG A 173 5.56 -9.58 10.94
N GLY A 174 5.03 -8.66 10.15
CA GLY A 174 4.24 -9.01 8.96
C GLY A 174 5.16 -9.30 7.77
N PRO A 175 4.67 -9.98 6.74
CA PRO A 175 5.45 -10.50 5.61
C PRO A 175 6.15 -9.44 4.73
N MET A 176 6.05 -8.15 5.02
CA MET A 176 6.85 -7.12 4.32
C MET A 176 8.35 -7.25 4.59
N ASP A 177 8.77 -7.79 5.75
CA ASP A 177 10.19 -8.09 6.00
C ASP A 177 10.74 -9.21 5.10
N ALA A 178 9.88 -10.02 4.50
CA ALA A 178 10.25 -11.06 3.56
C ALA A 178 10.44 -10.53 2.12
N PHE A 179 9.81 -9.40 1.77
CA PHE A 179 9.96 -8.75 0.46
C PHE A 179 11.20 -7.84 0.37
N LEU A 180 11.67 -7.32 1.51
CA LEU A 180 12.85 -6.44 1.60
C LEU A 180 14.18 -7.20 1.73
N ARG A 181 14.14 -8.55 1.76
CA ARG A 181 15.33 -9.42 1.84
C ARG A 181 15.57 -10.27 0.60
N ARG A 182 15.16 -9.79 -0.56
CA ARG A 182 15.60 -10.38 -1.84
C ARG A 182 16.22 -9.35 -2.73
#